data_12408ac77a137eefcfbb7bcece755068
#
_entry.id   12408ac77a137eefcfbb7bcece755068
#
_cell.length_a   1.000
_cell.length_b   1.000
_cell.length_c   1.000
_cell.angle_alpha   90.00
_cell.angle_beta   90.00
_cell.angle_gamma   90.00
#
_symmetry.space_group_name_H-M   'P 1'
#
loop_
_entity.id
_entity.type
_entity.pdbx_description
1 polymer ?
#
loop_
_entity_poly.entity_id
_entity_poly.type
_entity_poly.pdbx_seq_one_letter_code
_entity_poly.pdbx_strand_id
1 'polypeptide(L)'
;MRSVEVIGKSVEDAIQQALQQLGVNREQVEVEVLHPGTPGIFGVGGEPARVRVTVKETAQDSPAEFVKTFVTDIIQAAGWDLTVSEVREQEGEIYLNLEGSDTGLIIGRQGTRLAALQLIVQAALVRRWHQPLRITIDASHYRERRQASLVQLAINAADKARSQKRPVRLRNLSSAERRVIHMTLQSDPTVFTFSEGEGADRVVVVAPVELRQRLLRQTRPQRPLARPPRPP
;
A
#
# COMPACT_ATOMS: atom_id res chain seq x y z
N MET A 1 8.52 -8.29 -19.82
CA MET A 1 9.53 -9.26 -20.37
C MET A 1 10.68 -8.47 -21.00
N ARG A 2 11.91 -8.65 -20.53
CA ARG A 2 13.10 -8.06 -21.16
C ARG A 2 13.64 -9.08 -22.16
N SER A 3 13.61 -8.77 -23.45
CA SER A 3 14.16 -9.61 -24.51
C SER A 3 15.06 -8.80 -25.43
N VAL A 4 16.06 -9.45 -25.99
CA VAL A 4 16.95 -8.87 -27.00
C VAL A 4 17.17 -9.87 -28.13
N GLU A 5 17.22 -9.37 -29.37
CA GLU A 5 17.66 -10.13 -30.51
C GLU A 5 19.10 -9.75 -30.85
N VAL A 6 19.94 -10.75 -30.96
CA VAL A 6 21.38 -10.55 -31.22
C VAL A 6 21.81 -11.44 -32.41
N ILE A 7 22.68 -10.87 -33.21
CA ILE A 7 23.30 -11.52 -34.32
C ILE A 7 24.77 -11.80 -34.00
N GLY A 8 25.21 -13.04 -34.12
CA GLY A 8 26.59 -13.45 -33.83
C GLY A 8 27.18 -14.33 -34.94
N LYS A 9 28.48 -14.59 -34.84
CA LYS A 9 29.18 -15.48 -35.73
C LYS A 9 28.75 -16.94 -35.60
N SER A 10 28.27 -17.30 -34.42
CA SER A 10 27.66 -18.59 -34.10
C SER A 10 26.51 -18.37 -33.12
N VAL A 11 25.69 -19.40 -32.89
CA VAL A 11 24.63 -19.37 -31.87
C VAL A 11 25.19 -19.06 -30.51
N GLU A 12 26.30 -19.70 -30.13
CA GLU A 12 26.98 -19.50 -28.86
C GLU A 12 27.48 -18.04 -28.66
N ASP A 13 28.09 -17.47 -29.71
CA ASP A 13 28.57 -16.08 -29.73
C ASP A 13 27.40 -15.09 -29.57
N ALA A 14 26.32 -15.30 -30.29
CA ALA A 14 25.12 -14.47 -30.18
C ALA A 14 24.50 -14.54 -28.78
N ILE A 15 24.47 -15.73 -28.16
CA ILE A 15 23.97 -15.91 -26.78
C ILE A 15 24.87 -15.15 -25.79
N GLN A 16 26.20 -15.28 -25.88
CA GLN A 16 27.11 -14.58 -24.97
C GLN A 16 26.95 -13.06 -25.05
N GLN A 17 26.85 -12.53 -26.25
CA GLN A 17 26.60 -11.09 -26.44
C GLN A 17 25.26 -10.65 -25.85
N ALA A 18 24.20 -11.46 -26.03
CA ALA A 18 22.91 -11.18 -25.43
C ALA A 18 22.95 -11.18 -23.89
N LEU A 19 23.64 -12.15 -23.28
CA LEU A 19 23.82 -12.24 -21.83
C LEU A 19 24.56 -11.02 -21.28
N GLN A 20 25.60 -10.55 -21.97
CA GLN A 20 26.35 -9.34 -21.60
C GLN A 20 25.47 -8.09 -21.69
N GLN A 21 24.66 -7.95 -22.74
CA GLN A 21 23.75 -6.80 -22.92
C GLN A 21 22.65 -6.78 -21.87
N LEU A 22 22.12 -7.96 -21.49
CA LEU A 22 21.06 -8.07 -20.48
C LEU A 22 21.57 -8.02 -19.04
N GLY A 23 22.89 -8.28 -18.83
CA GLY A 23 23.51 -8.33 -17.49
C GLY A 23 23.04 -9.51 -16.65
N VAL A 24 22.75 -10.68 -17.27
CA VAL A 24 22.18 -11.87 -16.62
C VAL A 24 22.96 -13.13 -16.98
N ASN A 25 22.80 -14.19 -16.16
CA ASN A 25 23.40 -15.48 -16.39
C ASN A 25 22.55 -16.37 -17.31
N ARG A 26 23.18 -17.39 -17.91
CA ARG A 26 22.55 -18.34 -18.84
C ARG A 26 21.31 -19.04 -18.25
N GLU A 27 21.31 -19.32 -16.96
CA GLU A 27 20.22 -20.00 -16.25
C GLU A 27 18.95 -19.14 -16.13
N GLN A 28 19.13 -17.82 -16.18
CA GLN A 28 18.09 -16.80 -16.02
C GLN A 28 17.39 -16.43 -17.33
N VAL A 29 17.75 -17.05 -18.44
CA VAL A 29 17.20 -16.73 -19.76
C VAL A 29 16.64 -17.93 -20.48
N GLU A 30 15.67 -17.68 -21.33
CA GLU A 30 15.19 -18.58 -22.37
C GLU A 30 15.77 -18.11 -23.70
N VAL A 31 16.31 -19.05 -24.47
CA VAL A 31 16.96 -18.78 -25.77
C VAL A 31 16.16 -19.41 -26.86
N GLU A 32 15.69 -18.60 -27.79
CA GLU A 32 15.08 -19.02 -29.05
C GLU A 32 16.05 -18.78 -30.21
N VAL A 33 16.43 -19.83 -30.93
CA VAL A 33 17.28 -19.71 -32.09
C VAL A 33 16.41 -19.37 -33.29
N LEU A 34 16.46 -18.13 -33.76
CA LEU A 34 15.70 -17.65 -34.92
C LEU A 34 16.35 -18.10 -36.23
N HIS A 35 17.70 -18.11 -36.26
CA HIS A 35 18.49 -18.59 -37.41
C HIS A 35 19.79 -19.18 -36.88
N PRO A 36 20.11 -20.45 -37.18
CA PRO A 36 21.32 -21.10 -36.66
C PRO A 36 22.63 -20.59 -37.30
N GLY A 37 22.54 -19.86 -38.41
CA GLY A 37 23.71 -19.50 -39.20
C GLY A 37 24.24 -20.67 -40.03
N THR A 38 25.06 -20.37 -41.00
CA THR A 38 25.78 -21.39 -41.77
C THR A 38 27.27 -21.08 -41.79
N PRO A 39 28.14 -22.06 -41.48
CA PRO A 39 29.58 -21.84 -41.61
C PRO A 39 29.95 -21.63 -43.07
N GLY A 40 30.64 -20.51 -43.35
CA GLY A 40 31.18 -20.26 -44.69
C GLY A 40 32.31 -21.20 -45.05
N ILE A 41 32.49 -21.52 -46.35
CA ILE A 41 33.64 -22.26 -46.83
C ILE A 41 34.83 -21.28 -46.93
N PHE A 42 35.91 -21.54 -46.19
CA PHE A 42 37.08 -20.66 -46.08
C PHE A 42 36.78 -19.22 -45.62
N GLY A 43 35.73 -19.02 -44.79
CA GLY A 43 35.40 -17.70 -44.28
C GLY A 43 34.61 -16.78 -45.24
N VAL A 44 34.18 -17.27 -46.38
CA VAL A 44 33.41 -16.54 -47.37
C VAL A 44 32.03 -17.19 -47.53
N GLY A 45 30.94 -16.36 -47.45
CA GLY A 45 29.58 -16.80 -47.73
C GLY A 45 28.82 -17.45 -46.55
N GLY A 46 29.32 -17.34 -45.30
CA GLY A 46 28.57 -17.78 -44.14
C GLY A 46 27.44 -16.82 -43.78
N GLU A 47 26.31 -17.35 -43.32
CA GLU A 47 25.22 -16.54 -42.75
C GLU A 47 25.38 -16.47 -41.22
N PRO A 48 25.20 -15.30 -40.61
CA PRO A 48 25.33 -15.17 -39.19
C PRO A 48 24.16 -15.82 -38.44
N ALA A 49 24.41 -16.34 -37.24
CA ALA A 49 23.38 -16.84 -36.35
C ALA A 49 22.57 -15.68 -35.74
N ARG A 50 21.26 -15.88 -35.57
CA ARG A 50 20.38 -14.93 -34.89
C ARG A 50 19.65 -15.65 -33.78
N VAL A 51 19.71 -15.09 -32.57
CA VAL A 51 19.01 -15.61 -31.40
C VAL A 51 18.17 -14.52 -30.76
N ARG A 52 17.05 -14.92 -30.21
CA ARG A 52 16.25 -14.10 -29.28
C ARG A 52 16.49 -14.64 -27.89
N VAL A 53 16.95 -13.78 -26.97
CA VAL A 53 17.18 -14.13 -25.59
C VAL A 53 16.19 -13.37 -24.73
N THR A 54 15.33 -14.10 -24.02
CA THR A 54 14.32 -13.55 -23.12
C THR A 54 14.68 -13.88 -21.68
N VAL A 55 14.72 -12.87 -20.82
CA VAL A 55 14.94 -13.10 -19.38
C VAL A 55 13.74 -13.85 -18.83
N LYS A 56 13.99 -15.02 -18.25
CA LYS A 56 12.95 -15.77 -17.53
C LYS A 56 12.50 -14.92 -16.35
N GLU A 57 11.22 -14.69 -16.22
CA GLU A 57 10.65 -14.23 -14.97
C GLU A 57 10.78 -15.39 -13.97
N THR A 58 11.83 -15.36 -13.16
CA THR A 58 11.94 -16.28 -12.02
C THR A 58 10.87 -15.89 -11.03
N ALA A 59 10.34 -16.84 -10.25
CA ALA A 59 9.39 -16.55 -9.17
C ALA A 59 9.92 -15.47 -8.22
N GLN A 60 11.26 -15.30 -8.14
CA GLN A 60 11.94 -14.24 -7.39
C GLN A 60 11.76 -12.82 -7.98
N ASP A 61 11.33 -12.70 -9.25
CA ASP A 61 11.05 -11.40 -9.90
C ASP A 61 9.57 -11.02 -9.86
N SER A 62 8.71 -11.81 -9.19
CA SER A 62 7.32 -11.41 -9.01
C SER A 62 7.21 -10.29 -7.95
N PRO A 63 6.29 -9.32 -8.13
CA PRO A 63 6.05 -8.29 -7.14
C PRO A 63 5.70 -8.85 -5.76
N ALA A 64 4.94 -9.93 -5.69
CA ALA A 64 4.54 -10.58 -4.44
C ALA A 64 5.74 -11.19 -3.69
N GLU A 65 6.65 -11.89 -4.39
CA GLU A 65 7.83 -12.50 -3.78
C GLU A 65 8.83 -11.43 -3.33
N PHE A 66 8.99 -10.36 -4.09
CA PHE A 66 9.77 -9.21 -3.66
C PHE A 66 9.22 -8.61 -2.36
N VAL A 67 7.92 -8.38 -2.27
CA VAL A 67 7.28 -7.83 -1.07
C VAL A 67 7.52 -8.74 0.12
N LYS A 68 7.34 -10.05 -0.05
CA LYS A 68 7.58 -11.04 0.99
C LYS A 68 9.01 -10.99 1.51
N THR A 69 9.99 -11.04 0.60
CA THR A 69 11.41 -10.97 0.96
C THR A 69 11.74 -9.64 1.63
N PHE A 70 11.34 -8.53 1.04
CA PHE A 70 11.62 -7.19 1.56
C PHE A 70 11.04 -6.96 2.97
N VAL A 71 9.81 -7.40 3.21
CA VAL A 71 9.18 -7.32 4.54
C VAL A 71 9.87 -8.25 5.53
N THR A 72 10.24 -9.46 5.11
CA THR A 72 11.00 -10.41 5.96
C THR A 72 12.34 -9.84 6.37
N ASP A 73 13.07 -9.21 5.45
CA ASP A 73 14.35 -8.55 5.75
C ASP A 73 14.20 -7.41 6.78
N ILE A 74 13.14 -6.61 6.65
CA ILE A 74 12.82 -5.54 7.62
C ILE A 74 12.54 -6.14 9.00
N ILE A 75 11.74 -7.20 9.08
CA ILE A 75 11.38 -7.87 10.32
C ILE A 75 12.64 -8.44 11.00
N GLN A 76 13.50 -9.11 10.24
CA GLN A 76 14.75 -9.68 10.74
C GLN A 76 15.71 -8.58 11.21
N ALA A 77 15.90 -7.52 10.42
CA ALA A 77 16.74 -6.38 10.78
C ALA A 77 16.25 -5.65 12.05
N ALA A 78 14.94 -5.63 12.28
CA ALA A 78 14.34 -5.06 13.48
C ALA A 78 14.41 -6.00 14.71
N GLY A 79 14.75 -7.28 14.52
CA GLY A 79 14.77 -8.28 15.59
C GLY A 79 13.38 -8.61 16.14
N TRP A 80 12.33 -8.48 15.32
CA TRP A 80 10.96 -8.77 15.73
C TRP A 80 10.60 -10.25 15.52
N ASP A 81 9.87 -10.81 16.48
CA ASP A 81 9.28 -12.14 16.36
C ASP A 81 7.97 -12.07 15.54
N LEU A 82 8.15 -11.93 14.23
CA LEU A 82 7.10 -11.87 13.23
C LEU A 82 7.45 -12.73 12.03
N THR A 83 6.44 -13.28 11.39
CA THR A 83 6.55 -14.04 10.13
C THR A 83 5.50 -13.57 9.14
N VAL A 84 5.82 -13.69 7.85
CA VAL A 84 4.84 -13.51 6.77
C VAL A 84 4.03 -14.80 6.67
N SER A 85 2.80 -14.78 7.16
CA SER A 85 1.90 -15.96 7.19
C SER A 85 1.18 -16.16 5.86
N GLU A 86 0.95 -15.08 5.10
CA GLU A 86 0.22 -15.13 3.86
C GLU A 86 0.66 -14.03 2.90
N VAL A 87 0.77 -14.39 1.61
CA VAL A 87 0.88 -13.45 0.49
C VAL A 87 -0.07 -13.88 -0.60
N ARG A 88 -0.90 -12.96 -1.08
CA ARG A 88 -1.81 -13.16 -2.22
C ARG A 88 -1.60 -12.02 -3.23
N GLU A 89 -1.65 -12.35 -4.50
CA GLU A 89 -1.66 -11.39 -5.59
C GLU A 89 -2.89 -11.62 -6.45
N GLN A 90 -3.76 -10.62 -6.53
CA GLN A 90 -4.99 -10.67 -7.33
C GLN A 90 -5.24 -9.30 -7.97
N GLU A 91 -5.54 -9.27 -9.26
CA GLU A 91 -5.94 -8.06 -10.00
C GLU A 91 -5.01 -6.85 -9.81
N GLY A 92 -3.69 -7.09 -9.64
CA GLY A 92 -2.69 -6.02 -9.43
C GLY A 92 -2.66 -5.46 -8.00
N GLU A 93 -3.33 -6.12 -7.06
CA GLU A 93 -3.22 -5.86 -5.63
C GLU A 93 -2.51 -7.01 -4.92
N ILE A 94 -1.51 -6.66 -4.11
CA ILE A 94 -0.77 -7.62 -3.28
C ILE A 94 -1.29 -7.47 -1.84
N TYR A 95 -1.75 -8.56 -1.27
CA TYR A 95 -2.09 -8.65 0.15
C TYR A 95 -1.02 -9.45 0.89
N LEU A 96 -0.58 -8.95 2.05
CA LEU A 96 0.39 -9.63 2.91
C LEU A 96 -0.10 -9.58 4.36
N ASN A 97 -0.10 -10.74 5.05
CA ASN A 97 -0.42 -10.82 6.48
C ASN A 97 0.80 -11.23 7.30
N LEU A 98 0.95 -10.57 8.45
CA LEU A 98 2.00 -10.81 9.43
C LEU A 98 1.42 -11.47 10.67
N GLU A 99 2.14 -12.47 11.21
CA GLU A 99 1.78 -13.14 12.46
C GLU A 99 3.03 -13.30 13.34
N GLY A 100 2.80 -13.31 14.66
CA GLY A 100 3.85 -13.50 15.66
C GLY A 100 3.54 -12.78 16.96
N SER A 101 4.41 -12.94 17.96
CA SER A 101 4.23 -12.34 19.28
C SER A 101 4.34 -10.80 19.24
N ASP A 102 5.09 -10.26 18.28
CA ASP A 102 5.36 -8.81 18.14
C ASP A 102 4.37 -8.07 17.23
N THR A 103 3.21 -8.69 16.87
CA THR A 103 2.17 -8.04 16.07
C THR A 103 1.72 -6.70 16.65
N GLY A 104 1.66 -6.58 17.98
CA GLY A 104 1.36 -5.32 18.64
C GLY A 104 2.38 -4.21 18.36
N LEU A 105 3.65 -4.57 18.24
CA LEU A 105 4.74 -3.61 17.93
C LEU A 105 4.61 -3.09 16.49
N ILE A 106 4.39 -3.97 15.52
CA ILE A 106 4.28 -3.55 14.11
C ILE A 106 2.97 -2.80 13.83
N ILE A 107 1.87 -3.14 14.49
CA ILE A 107 0.62 -2.38 14.38
C ILE A 107 0.83 -0.96 14.90
N GLY A 108 1.42 -0.82 16.09
CA GLY A 108 1.61 0.46 16.75
C GLY A 108 0.28 1.10 17.20
N ARG A 109 0.34 2.35 17.64
CA ARG A 109 -0.88 3.07 18.06
C ARG A 109 -1.81 3.24 16.85
N GLN A 110 -3.00 2.64 16.91
CA GLN A 110 -4.04 2.77 15.86
C GLN A 110 -3.59 2.38 14.46
N GLY A 111 -2.64 1.46 14.34
CA GLY A 111 -2.14 0.99 13.06
C GLY A 111 -1.14 1.92 12.35
N THR A 112 -0.60 2.93 13.04
CA THR A 112 0.31 3.91 12.42
C THR A 112 1.60 3.32 11.91
N ARG A 113 2.20 2.35 12.62
CA ARG A 113 3.43 1.68 12.17
C ARG A 113 3.16 0.75 11.00
N LEU A 114 2.03 0.04 11.03
CA LEU A 114 1.60 -0.82 9.93
C LEU A 114 1.37 -0.01 8.65
N ALA A 115 0.75 1.16 8.76
CA ALA A 115 0.57 2.08 7.64
C ALA A 115 1.90 2.63 7.12
N ALA A 116 2.86 2.92 8.01
CA ALA A 116 4.20 3.36 7.62
C ALA A 116 4.98 2.26 6.89
N LEU A 117 4.93 1.02 7.37
CA LEU A 117 5.52 -0.13 6.67
C LEU A 117 4.92 -0.29 5.28
N GLN A 118 3.59 -0.25 5.17
CA GLN A 118 2.91 -0.33 3.89
C GLN A 118 3.37 0.77 2.92
N LEU A 119 3.55 1.99 3.39
CA LEU A 119 4.03 3.12 2.57
C LEU A 119 5.46 2.88 2.06
N ILE A 120 6.36 2.37 2.90
CA ILE A 120 7.74 2.06 2.53
C ILE A 120 7.76 0.97 1.45
N VAL A 121 7.00 -0.11 1.65
CA VAL A 121 6.92 -1.22 0.69
C VAL A 121 6.28 -0.76 -0.62
N GLN A 122 5.24 0.05 -0.57
CA GLN A 122 4.61 0.66 -1.74
C GLN A 122 5.61 1.49 -2.55
N ALA A 123 6.42 2.31 -1.88
CA ALA A 123 7.44 3.13 -2.55
C ALA A 123 8.52 2.25 -3.21
N ALA A 124 8.95 1.17 -2.56
CA ALA A 124 9.91 0.21 -3.11
C ALA A 124 9.36 -0.51 -4.35
N LEU A 125 8.09 -0.93 -4.31
CA LEU A 125 7.39 -1.54 -5.45
C LEU A 125 7.33 -0.60 -6.66
N VAL A 126 6.86 0.63 -6.47
CA VAL A 126 6.77 1.63 -7.55
C VAL A 126 8.13 1.92 -8.15
N ARG A 127 9.18 2.02 -7.32
CA ARG A 127 10.55 2.25 -7.78
C ARG A 127 11.09 1.09 -8.64
N ARG A 128 10.75 -0.16 -8.30
CA ARG A 128 11.28 -1.34 -8.99
C ARG A 128 10.53 -1.66 -10.28
N TRP A 129 9.19 -1.61 -10.24
CA TRP A 129 8.35 -2.02 -11.38
C TRP A 129 7.87 -0.88 -12.26
N HIS A 130 8.02 0.38 -11.81
CA HIS A 130 7.52 1.58 -12.53
C HIS A 130 6.02 1.50 -12.89
N GLN A 131 5.25 0.71 -12.12
CA GLN A 131 3.81 0.50 -12.29
C GLN A 131 3.06 0.79 -10.99
N PRO A 132 1.81 1.24 -11.05
CA PRO A 132 0.99 1.52 -9.87
C PRO A 132 0.44 0.23 -9.24
N LEU A 133 1.32 -0.66 -8.77
CA LEU A 133 0.92 -1.82 -8.00
C LEU A 133 0.38 -1.36 -6.64
N ARG A 134 -0.72 -1.97 -6.19
CA ARG A 134 -1.27 -1.72 -4.86
C ARG A 134 -0.80 -2.79 -3.90
N ILE A 135 -0.54 -2.38 -2.65
CA ILE A 135 -0.23 -3.32 -1.58
C ILE A 135 -1.07 -3.02 -0.35
N THR A 136 -1.57 -4.08 0.26
CA THR A 136 -2.21 -4.06 1.58
C THR A 136 -1.42 -4.96 2.52
N ILE A 137 -0.87 -4.38 3.58
CA ILE A 137 -0.21 -5.13 4.66
C ILE A 137 -1.14 -5.15 5.87
N ASP A 138 -1.37 -6.33 6.42
CA ASP A 138 -2.14 -6.53 7.65
C ASP A 138 -1.32 -7.32 8.68
N ALA A 139 -1.74 -7.32 9.93
CA ALA A 139 -1.13 -8.05 11.02
C ALA A 139 -2.20 -8.70 11.88
N SER A 140 -2.27 -10.04 11.84
CA SER A 140 -3.28 -10.84 12.56
C SER A 140 -4.70 -10.31 12.36
N HIS A 141 -5.07 -9.95 11.13
CA HIS A 141 -6.39 -9.37 10.79
C HIS A 141 -6.75 -8.12 11.63
N TYR A 142 -5.77 -7.28 11.90
CA TYR A 142 -5.95 -6.05 12.69
C TYR A 142 -6.99 -5.12 12.08
N ARG A 143 -7.00 -4.97 10.75
CA ARG A 143 -7.91 -4.02 10.06
C ARG A 143 -9.38 -4.34 10.34
N GLU A 144 -9.76 -5.61 10.25
CA GLU A 144 -11.12 -6.08 10.51
C GLU A 144 -11.50 -5.88 11.99
N ARG A 145 -10.63 -6.32 12.92
CA ARG A 145 -10.85 -6.14 14.36
C ARG A 145 -10.93 -4.66 14.74
N ARG A 146 -10.13 -3.81 14.11
CA ARG A 146 -10.15 -2.37 14.35
C ARG A 146 -11.44 -1.75 13.86
N GLN A 147 -11.92 -2.14 12.67
CA GLN A 147 -13.21 -1.69 12.16
C GLN A 147 -14.36 -2.07 13.08
N ALA A 148 -14.42 -3.32 13.53
CA ALA A 148 -15.43 -3.77 14.49
C ALA A 148 -15.37 -2.97 15.80
N SER A 149 -14.17 -2.71 16.31
CA SER A 149 -13.96 -1.88 17.51
C SER A 149 -14.44 -0.43 17.32
N LEU A 150 -14.27 0.14 16.13
CA LEU A 150 -14.74 1.50 15.81
C LEU A 150 -16.27 1.57 15.74
N VAL A 151 -16.91 0.56 15.15
CA VAL A 151 -18.37 0.43 15.14
C VAL A 151 -18.91 0.37 16.57
N GLN A 152 -18.31 -0.47 17.42
CA GLN A 152 -18.73 -0.56 18.82
C GLN A 152 -18.48 0.75 19.60
N LEU A 153 -17.35 1.42 19.33
CA LEU A 153 -17.04 2.73 19.90
C LEU A 153 -18.11 3.78 19.52
N ALA A 154 -18.56 3.76 18.26
CA ALA A 154 -19.61 4.66 17.79
C ALA A 154 -20.92 4.44 18.54
N ILE A 155 -21.36 3.17 18.63
CA ILE A 155 -22.60 2.79 19.35
C ILE A 155 -22.51 3.23 20.82
N ASN A 156 -21.43 2.89 21.50
CA ASN A 156 -21.23 3.27 22.91
C ASN A 156 -21.22 4.79 23.11
N ALA A 157 -20.66 5.54 22.16
CA ALA A 157 -20.65 6.99 22.19
C ALA A 157 -22.07 7.57 22.02
N ALA A 158 -22.87 6.98 21.14
CA ALA A 158 -24.28 7.37 20.95
C ALA A 158 -25.11 7.11 22.21
N ASP A 159 -24.98 5.93 22.83
CA ASP A 159 -25.66 5.57 24.07
C ASP A 159 -25.29 6.54 25.21
N LYS A 160 -24.01 6.85 25.33
CA LYS A 160 -23.52 7.81 26.34
C LYS A 160 -24.00 9.22 26.05
N ALA A 161 -24.05 9.65 24.81
CA ALA A 161 -24.57 10.97 24.46
C ALA A 161 -26.04 11.08 24.80
N ARG A 162 -26.84 10.06 24.50
CA ARG A 162 -28.29 9.98 24.85
C ARG A 162 -28.53 10.00 26.35
N SER A 163 -27.88 9.12 27.09
CA SER A 163 -28.08 8.97 28.53
C SER A 163 -27.66 10.21 29.32
N GLN A 164 -26.54 10.84 28.93
CA GLN A 164 -26.00 12.01 29.60
C GLN A 164 -26.52 13.33 29.04
N LYS A 165 -27.32 13.32 27.97
CA LYS A 165 -27.84 14.51 27.26
C LYS A 165 -26.75 15.54 26.96
N ARG A 166 -25.54 15.08 26.63
CA ARG A 166 -24.37 15.91 26.33
C ARG A 166 -23.51 15.35 25.20
N PRO A 167 -22.74 16.19 24.50
CA PRO A 167 -21.84 15.73 23.45
C PRO A 167 -20.72 14.83 23.98
N VAL A 168 -20.40 13.76 23.27
CA VAL A 168 -19.24 12.88 23.49
C VAL A 168 -18.21 13.16 22.41
N ARG A 169 -16.96 13.42 22.79
CA ARG A 169 -15.85 13.71 21.89
C ARG A 169 -14.95 12.49 21.76
N LEU A 170 -14.80 11.98 20.54
CA LEU A 170 -13.90 10.88 20.21
C LEU A 170 -12.62 11.46 19.59
N ARG A 171 -11.50 11.24 20.29
CA ARG A 171 -10.18 11.78 19.94
C ARG A 171 -9.30 10.71 19.33
N ASN A 172 -8.17 11.15 18.76
CA ASN A 172 -7.13 10.26 18.24
C ASN A 172 -7.65 9.31 17.15
N LEU A 173 -8.46 9.79 16.23
CA LEU A 173 -9.00 9.03 15.10
C LEU A 173 -8.41 9.57 13.80
N SER A 174 -7.95 8.67 12.92
CA SER A 174 -7.57 9.00 11.56
C SER A 174 -8.80 9.49 10.76
N SER A 175 -8.58 10.11 9.61
CA SER A 175 -9.68 10.55 8.74
C SER A 175 -10.57 9.40 8.29
N ALA A 176 -9.99 8.23 7.99
CA ALA A 176 -10.75 7.03 7.64
C ALA A 176 -11.58 6.53 8.82
N GLU A 177 -11.00 6.48 10.03
CA GLU A 177 -11.69 6.04 11.24
C GLU A 177 -12.84 6.99 11.62
N ARG A 178 -12.63 8.31 11.48
CA ARG A 178 -13.71 9.29 11.67
C ARG A 178 -14.89 9.04 10.72
N ARG A 179 -14.59 8.69 9.46
CA ARG A 179 -15.61 8.31 8.48
C ARG A 179 -16.38 7.07 8.91
N VAL A 180 -15.72 6.04 9.45
CA VAL A 180 -16.41 4.84 9.99
C VAL A 180 -17.41 5.24 11.06
N ILE A 181 -17.03 6.07 12.04
CA ILE A 181 -17.94 6.56 13.09
C ILE A 181 -19.16 7.30 12.50
N HIS A 182 -18.91 8.21 11.53
CA HIS A 182 -20.00 8.94 10.88
C HIS A 182 -20.96 8.00 10.13
N MET A 183 -20.45 7.06 9.39
CA MET A 183 -21.25 6.11 8.60
C MET A 183 -22.06 5.18 9.52
N THR A 184 -21.44 4.71 10.62
CA THR A 184 -22.12 3.84 11.60
C THR A 184 -23.35 4.53 12.23
N LEU A 185 -23.24 5.83 12.51
CA LEU A 185 -24.30 6.58 13.19
C LEU A 185 -25.20 7.39 12.25
N GLN A 186 -24.98 7.29 10.92
CA GLN A 186 -25.73 8.08 9.94
C GLN A 186 -27.23 7.77 9.94
N SER A 187 -27.60 6.53 10.20
CA SER A 187 -28.99 6.05 10.22
C SER A 187 -29.66 6.20 11.59
N ASP A 188 -28.93 6.61 12.63
CA ASP A 188 -29.50 6.81 13.99
C ASP A 188 -30.16 8.19 14.09
N PRO A 189 -31.50 8.27 14.18
CA PRO A 189 -32.21 9.55 14.22
C PRO A 189 -32.06 10.29 15.55
N THR A 190 -31.56 9.64 16.58
CA THR A 190 -31.47 10.19 17.96
C THR A 190 -30.18 10.96 18.23
N VAL A 191 -29.17 10.78 17.41
CA VAL A 191 -27.89 11.44 17.51
C VAL A 191 -27.48 12.07 16.17
N PHE A 192 -26.57 13.01 16.22
CA PHE A 192 -25.89 13.50 15.03
C PHE A 192 -24.39 13.58 15.29
N THR A 193 -23.63 13.53 14.23
CA THR A 193 -22.16 13.55 14.30
C THR A 193 -21.59 14.68 13.46
N PHE A 194 -20.53 15.30 13.94
CA PHE A 194 -19.73 16.29 13.21
C PHE A 194 -18.28 16.24 13.64
N SER A 195 -17.39 16.80 12.81
CA SER A 195 -15.97 16.93 13.17
C SER A 195 -15.65 18.34 13.61
N GLU A 196 -14.90 18.47 14.71
CA GLU A 196 -14.45 19.73 15.30
C GLU A 196 -12.92 19.75 15.35
N GLY A 197 -12.30 20.92 15.13
CA GLY A 197 -10.84 21.07 15.12
C GLY A 197 -10.19 20.77 13.78
N GLU A 198 -8.86 20.94 13.70
CA GLU A 198 -8.04 20.78 12.50
C GLU A 198 -6.86 19.83 12.73
N GLY A 199 -6.34 19.26 11.65
CA GLY A 199 -5.13 18.43 11.68
C GLY A 199 -5.24 17.24 12.62
N ALA A 200 -4.25 17.07 13.49
CA ALA A 200 -4.14 15.97 14.46
C ALA A 200 -5.12 16.11 15.64
N ASP A 201 -5.53 17.35 15.97
CA ASP A 201 -6.45 17.62 17.06
C ASP A 201 -7.93 17.50 16.65
N ARG A 202 -8.18 17.14 15.39
CA ARG A 202 -9.54 16.98 14.88
C ARG A 202 -10.24 15.79 15.53
N VAL A 203 -11.40 16.06 16.15
CA VAL A 203 -12.21 15.09 16.88
C VAL A 203 -13.55 14.85 16.20
N VAL A 204 -14.15 13.67 16.41
CA VAL A 204 -15.56 13.43 16.10
C VAL A 204 -16.38 13.71 17.34
N VAL A 205 -17.42 14.50 17.18
CA VAL A 205 -18.40 14.79 18.23
C VAL A 205 -19.67 14.02 17.89
N VAL A 206 -20.13 13.20 18.84
CA VAL A 206 -21.42 12.50 18.80
C VAL A 206 -22.32 13.21 19.81
N ALA A 207 -23.46 13.74 19.37
CA ALA A 207 -24.33 14.53 20.22
C ALA A 207 -25.82 14.19 20.00
N PRO A 208 -26.67 14.32 21.04
CA PRO A 208 -28.10 14.20 20.90
C PRO A 208 -28.64 15.19 19.88
N VAL A 209 -29.64 14.76 19.09
CA VAL A 209 -30.20 15.56 17.99
C VAL A 209 -30.82 16.89 18.50
N GLU A 210 -31.32 16.92 19.73
CA GLU A 210 -31.89 18.12 20.36
C GLU A 210 -30.83 19.25 20.50
N LEU A 211 -29.57 18.91 20.58
CA LEU A 211 -28.49 19.90 20.73
C LEU A 211 -27.95 20.40 19.38
N ARG A 212 -28.45 19.85 18.26
CA ARG A 212 -27.92 20.10 16.91
C ARG A 212 -27.83 21.60 16.58
N GLN A 213 -28.94 22.32 16.74
CA GLN A 213 -28.97 23.73 16.36
C GLN A 213 -28.02 24.59 17.21
N ARG A 214 -27.92 24.30 18.51
CA ARG A 214 -27.03 25.01 19.42
C ARG A 214 -25.56 24.78 19.10
N LEU A 215 -25.17 23.53 18.86
CA LEU A 215 -23.77 23.16 18.63
C LEU A 215 -23.28 23.63 17.25
N LEU A 216 -24.09 23.51 16.21
CA LEU A 216 -23.72 23.98 14.87
C LEU A 216 -23.58 25.51 14.76
N ARG A 217 -24.29 26.29 15.62
CA ARG A 217 -24.09 27.74 15.70
C ARG A 217 -22.74 28.10 16.34
N GLN A 218 -22.26 27.30 17.29
CA GLN A 218 -21.01 27.52 17.99
C GLN A 218 -19.77 27.14 17.16
N THR A 219 -19.91 26.18 16.25
CA THR A 219 -18.82 25.66 15.38
C THR A 219 -18.67 26.44 14.07
N ARG A 220 -19.56 27.40 13.76
CA ARG A 220 -19.36 28.26 12.60
C ARG A 220 -18.12 29.13 12.81
N PRO A 221 -17.09 29.08 11.92
CA PRO A 221 -15.98 30.01 12.00
C PRO A 221 -16.55 31.42 11.92
N GLN A 222 -16.19 32.26 12.88
CA GLN A 222 -16.50 33.68 12.79
C GLN A 222 -15.88 34.20 11.51
N ARG A 223 -16.72 34.64 10.56
CA ARG A 223 -16.28 35.29 9.35
C ARG A 223 -15.36 36.44 9.78
N PRO A 224 -14.10 36.54 9.31
CA PRO A 224 -13.26 37.67 9.64
C PRO A 224 -14.03 38.97 9.33
N LEU A 225 -14.14 39.85 10.29
CA LEU A 225 -14.68 41.19 10.08
C LEU A 225 -13.95 41.80 8.88
N ALA A 226 -14.72 42.21 7.88
CA ALA A 226 -14.18 42.87 6.70
C ALA A 226 -13.26 43.98 7.16
N ARG A 227 -11.99 43.97 6.69
CA ARG A 227 -11.05 45.04 6.95
C ARG A 227 -11.72 46.37 6.53
N PRO A 228 -11.71 47.39 7.41
CA PRO A 228 -12.22 48.69 7.00
C PRO A 228 -11.45 49.20 5.76
N PRO A 229 -12.11 49.95 4.85
CA PRO A 229 -11.44 50.50 3.68
C PRO A 229 -10.31 51.41 4.15
N ARG A 230 -9.14 51.31 3.47
CA ARG A 230 -8.04 52.26 3.69
C ARG A 230 -8.53 53.67 3.39
N PRO A 231 -8.21 54.66 4.23
CA PRO A 231 -8.47 56.05 3.93
C PRO A 231 -7.67 56.50 2.71
N PRO A 232 -8.15 57.54 1.96
CA PRO A 232 -7.55 58.05 0.71
C PRO A 232 -6.14 58.57 0.86
#